data_c36a2c8b12fb3f3c6c4316d365903d3c
#
_entry.id   c36a2c8b12fb3f3c6c4316d365903d3c
#
_cell.length_a   1.000
_cell.length_b   1.000
_cell.length_c   1.000
_cell.angle_alpha   90.00
_cell.angle_beta   90.00
_cell.angle_gamma   90.00
#
_symmetry.space_group_name_H-M   'P 1'
#
loop_
_entity.id
_entity.type
_entity.pdbx_description
1 polymer ?
#
loop_
_entity_poly.entity_id
_entity_poly.type
_entity_poly.pdbx_seq_one_letter_code
_entity_poly.pdbx_strand_id
1 'polypeptide(L)'
;MSDVRPPVTDAADVDLSGRQLGGYQLLRRLGHGAMAEVYLAEQLSLSRQVAIKVLRSNLARDATYVDRFQHEARAAAQLVHAGIVQIFEVGYADGWHFIAQEYVQGLNLAELIARRGSPDVARVVAIVRQVAAALNKAAEHGIVHRDIKPENIMLSASGEVKVADFGLARLYREEAQNLTQAGITMGTPLYMSPEQVEGRPLDSRSDIYSLGVTTYEMLAGEPPFRGETALAVAVQHLNSQPERLENIRTDVPEPICRIVHTMLAKDPAERYASPRQLLHELRRVSIELFEDDPGEEQDAWKDDLVSTVEARRLATQQLAAAMRTASMPAVRRRGAAQWVAATLACLLIGAAAAWFLRPKPLLVAVAEDPTAVARQSTAADQELYATLLNSEAGWKSVGYYFPESRLYVQRANQGLALLYLRDYDYQRAMEIFNEFAAYNDAEVELRAFGLAGQAVVMIRQDQFEEGASKLTQLWPARDKLNGEMRVLVGLVLAERRVPGDVRSFRQWREWLRNAPPPPVAPEVG
;
A
#
# COMPACT_ATOMS: atom_id res chain seq x y z
N MET A 1 32.32 -17.91 -23.07
CA MET A 1 31.75 -16.56 -23.22
C MET A 1 31.00 -16.31 -21.94
N SER A 2 31.61 -15.56 -21.06
CA SER A 2 31.14 -15.29 -19.69
C SER A 2 30.08 -14.19 -19.72
N ASP A 3 28.93 -14.54 -19.28
CA ASP A 3 27.74 -13.67 -19.14
C ASP A 3 27.97 -12.71 -17.94
N VAL A 4 28.46 -11.52 -18.26
CA VAL A 4 28.65 -10.45 -17.27
C VAL A 4 27.28 -9.78 -17.08
N ARG A 5 26.54 -10.18 -16.02
CA ARG A 5 25.39 -9.43 -15.54
C ARG A 5 25.88 -8.06 -15.02
N PRO A 6 25.29 -6.95 -15.45
CA PRO A 6 25.60 -5.65 -14.87
C PRO A 6 25.20 -5.61 -13.39
N PRO A 7 25.92 -4.85 -12.54
CA PRO A 7 25.60 -4.73 -11.13
C PRO A 7 24.23 -4.09 -10.95
N VAL A 8 23.35 -4.77 -10.20
CA VAL A 8 22.05 -4.24 -9.77
C VAL A 8 22.33 -3.15 -8.73
N THR A 9 22.26 -1.91 -9.14
CA THR A 9 22.19 -0.76 -8.23
C THR A 9 20.92 -0.90 -7.38
N ASP A 10 21.03 -0.64 -6.09
CA ASP A 10 19.91 -0.55 -5.15
C ASP A 10 18.87 0.43 -5.68
N ALA A 11 17.78 -0.09 -6.25
CA ALA A 11 16.70 0.68 -6.82
C ALA A 11 15.63 0.90 -5.74
N ALA A 12 15.88 1.83 -4.82
CA ALA A 12 14.82 2.48 -4.09
C ALA A 12 13.99 3.30 -5.10
N ASP A 13 12.69 3.01 -5.20
CA ASP A 13 11.60 3.79 -5.82
C ASP A 13 11.98 4.58 -7.11
N VAL A 14 12.45 3.87 -8.15
CA VAL A 14 12.80 4.49 -9.44
C VAL A 14 11.50 4.76 -10.18
N ASP A 15 11.13 6.04 -10.34
CA ASP A 15 10.04 6.43 -11.23
C ASP A 15 10.42 6.05 -12.68
N LEU A 16 9.63 5.17 -13.27
CA LEU A 16 9.82 4.70 -14.64
C LEU A 16 9.14 5.60 -15.68
N SER A 17 8.54 6.73 -15.28
CA SER A 17 7.94 7.69 -16.21
C SER A 17 8.94 8.15 -17.26
N GLY A 18 8.53 8.20 -18.52
CA GLY A 18 9.40 8.53 -19.66
C GLY A 18 10.25 7.38 -20.19
N ARG A 19 10.28 6.20 -19.54
CA ARG A 19 11.03 5.04 -20.03
C ARG A 19 10.19 4.19 -20.96
N GLN A 20 10.86 3.47 -21.83
CA GLN A 20 10.26 2.40 -22.59
C GLN A 20 10.43 1.09 -21.83
N LEU A 21 9.37 0.30 -21.75
CA LEU A 21 9.34 -1.03 -21.15
C LEU A 21 8.82 -2.01 -22.22
N GLY A 22 9.73 -2.74 -22.87
CA GLY A 22 9.37 -3.59 -24.00
C GLY A 22 8.63 -2.83 -25.11
N GLY A 23 7.40 -3.23 -25.43
CA GLY A 23 6.53 -2.60 -26.43
C GLY A 23 5.74 -1.38 -25.92
N TYR A 24 6.01 -0.87 -24.70
CA TYR A 24 5.23 0.17 -24.04
C TYR A 24 6.08 1.39 -23.70
N GLN A 25 5.62 2.58 -24.07
CA GLN A 25 6.19 3.85 -23.64
C GLN A 25 5.46 4.32 -22.38
N LEU A 26 6.14 4.27 -21.21
CA LEU A 26 5.56 4.75 -19.95
C LEU A 26 5.48 6.28 -19.99
N LEU A 27 4.29 6.83 -19.77
CA LEU A 27 4.06 8.28 -19.88
C LEU A 27 4.15 8.96 -18.53
N ARG A 28 3.36 8.49 -17.55
CA ARG A 28 3.34 9.01 -16.18
C ARG A 28 2.83 7.98 -15.20
N ARG A 29 3.21 8.10 -13.95
CA ARG A 29 2.68 7.27 -12.87
C ARG A 29 1.23 7.65 -12.57
N LEU A 30 0.34 6.65 -12.47
CA LEU A 30 -1.07 6.77 -12.10
C LEU A 30 -1.30 6.53 -10.62
N GLY A 31 -0.56 5.58 -10.04
CA GLY A 31 -0.72 5.19 -8.66
C GLY A 31 0.51 4.48 -8.11
N HIS A 32 0.61 4.49 -6.79
CA HIS A 32 1.66 3.82 -6.03
C HIS A 32 0.99 2.89 -5.01
N GLY A 33 1.17 1.59 -5.18
CA GLY A 33 0.63 0.56 -4.30
C GLY A 33 1.74 -0.17 -3.54
N ALA A 34 1.37 -0.94 -2.52
CA ALA A 34 2.31 -1.70 -1.71
C ALA A 34 3.14 -2.71 -2.53
N MET A 35 2.55 -3.35 -3.55
CA MET A 35 3.20 -4.39 -4.35
C MET A 35 3.66 -3.93 -5.73
N ALA A 36 2.97 -2.96 -6.30
CA ALA A 36 3.18 -2.56 -7.68
C ALA A 36 2.92 -1.06 -7.85
N GLU A 37 3.57 -0.50 -8.84
CA GLU A 37 3.30 0.84 -9.34
C GLU A 37 2.50 0.76 -10.63
N VAL A 38 1.57 1.69 -10.82
CA VAL A 38 0.72 1.74 -12.01
C VAL A 38 1.11 2.96 -12.84
N TYR A 39 1.38 2.73 -14.12
CA TYR A 39 1.74 3.77 -15.08
C TYR A 39 0.72 3.85 -16.21
N LEU A 40 0.39 5.05 -16.64
CA LEU A 40 -0.19 5.27 -17.95
C LEU A 40 0.91 5.07 -18.99
N ALA A 41 0.64 4.27 -20.00
CA ALA A 41 1.56 4.01 -21.09
C ALA A 41 0.88 4.05 -22.47
N GLU A 42 1.67 4.24 -23.51
CA GLU A 42 1.28 4.03 -24.90
C GLU A 42 1.80 2.68 -25.38
N GLN A 43 0.92 1.79 -25.78
CA GLN A 43 1.29 0.57 -26.49
C GLN A 43 1.72 0.94 -27.92
N LEU A 44 3.00 0.85 -28.20
CA LEU A 44 3.60 1.37 -29.46
C LEU A 44 3.06 0.68 -30.71
N SER A 45 2.80 -0.64 -30.63
CA SER A 45 2.33 -1.43 -31.79
C SER A 45 0.91 -1.09 -32.22
N LEU A 46 0.05 -0.61 -31.32
CA LEU A 46 -1.35 -0.30 -31.58
C LEU A 46 -1.70 1.18 -31.38
N SER A 47 -0.73 2.01 -30.97
CA SER A 47 -0.89 3.45 -30.71
C SER A 47 -2.08 3.73 -29.79
N ARG A 48 -2.26 2.93 -28.73
CA ARG A 48 -3.34 3.08 -27.75
C ARG A 48 -2.80 3.26 -26.34
N GLN A 49 -3.59 3.94 -25.50
CA GLN A 49 -3.29 4.06 -24.08
C GLN A 49 -3.66 2.78 -23.32
N VAL A 50 -2.77 2.38 -22.41
CA VAL A 50 -2.94 1.23 -21.50
C VAL A 50 -2.46 1.61 -20.11
N ALA A 51 -2.89 0.89 -19.09
CA ALA A 51 -2.31 0.95 -17.76
C ALA A 51 -1.29 -0.18 -17.61
N ILE A 52 -0.07 0.15 -17.18
CA ILE A 52 0.99 -0.83 -16.91
C ILE A 52 1.21 -0.90 -15.42
N LYS A 53 0.92 -2.06 -14.84
CA LYS A 53 1.17 -2.36 -13.43
C LYS A 53 2.52 -3.08 -13.33
N VAL A 54 3.52 -2.43 -12.71
CA VAL A 54 4.89 -2.92 -12.61
C VAL A 54 5.13 -3.43 -11.18
N LEU A 55 5.59 -4.67 -11.05
CA LEU A 55 5.94 -5.25 -9.75
C LEU A 55 7.14 -4.52 -9.15
N ARG A 56 7.08 -4.14 -7.87
CA ARG A 56 8.17 -3.42 -7.20
C ARG A 56 9.45 -4.28 -7.13
N SER A 57 10.59 -3.64 -7.29
CA SER A 57 11.90 -4.31 -7.40
C SER A 57 12.28 -5.13 -6.16
N ASN A 58 11.87 -4.69 -4.97
CA ASN A 58 12.08 -5.43 -3.72
C ASN A 58 11.33 -6.77 -3.70
N LEU A 59 10.11 -6.82 -4.25
CA LEU A 59 9.29 -8.03 -4.34
C LEU A 59 9.68 -8.91 -5.54
N ALA A 60 10.15 -8.30 -6.62
CA ALA A 60 10.62 -9.03 -7.81
C ALA A 60 11.87 -9.92 -7.56
N ARG A 61 12.54 -9.77 -6.41
CA ARG A 61 13.66 -10.64 -5.99
C ARG A 61 13.21 -12.00 -5.46
N ASP A 62 11.97 -12.13 -5.03
CA ASP A 62 11.41 -13.40 -4.55
C ASP A 62 10.54 -14.03 -5.65
N ALA A 63 10.94 -15.20 -6.11
CA ALA A 63 10.26 -15.95 -7.16
C ALA A 63 8.79 -16.25 -6.79
N THR A 64 8.49 -16.42 -5.50
CA THR A 64 7.13 -16.69 -5.03
C THR A 64 6.18 -15.54 -5.33
N TYR A 65 6.64 -14.29 -5.17
CA TYR A 65 5.84 -13.10 -5.51
C TYR A 65 5.64 -12.96 -7.02
N VAL A 66 6.70 -13.21 -7.78
CA VAL A 66 6.65 -13.16 -9.25
C VAL A 66 5.66 -14.18 -9.80
N ASP A 67 5.78 -15.43 -9.35
CA ASP A 67 4.90 -16.52 -9.81
C ASP A 67 3.43 -16.24 -9.48
N ARG A 68 3.16 -15.75 -8.28
CA ARG A 68 1.80 -15.38 -7.85
C ARG A 68 1.26 -14.21 -8.66
N PHE A 69 2.05 -13.13 -8.81
CA PHE A 69 1.68 -11.95 -9.61
C PHE A 69 1.28 -12.33 -11.03
N GLN A 70 2.04 -13.24 -11.66
CA GLN A 70 1.75 -13.73 -12.99
C GLN A 70 0.55 -14.69 -13.02
N HIS A 71 0.44 -15.60 -12.04
CA HIS A 71 -0.64 -16.58 -11.99
C HIS A 71 -2.00 -15.93 -11.81
N GLU A 72 -2.11 -14.99 -10.87
CA GLU A 72 -3.36 -14.27 -10.59
C GLU A 72 -3.76 -13.38 -11.76
N ALA A 73 -2.79 -12.71 -12.40
CA ALA A 73 -3.06 -11.93 -13.60
C ALA A 73 -3.56 -12.82 -14.76
N ARG A 74 -3.00 -14.02 -14.93
CA ARG A 74 -3.47 -14.96 -15.96
C ARG A 74 -4.89 -15.47 -15.68
N ALA A 75 -5.23 -15.70 -14.42
CA ALA A 75 -6.59 -16.08 -14.03
C ALA A 75 -7.59 -14.95 -14.31
N ALA A 76 -7.25 -13.72 -13.93
CA ALA A 76 -8.09 -12.54 -14.19
C ALA A 76 -8.20 -12.21 -15.69
N ALA A 77 -7.18 -12.50 -16.49
CA ALA A 77 -7.19 -12.30 -17.95
C ALA A 77 -8.28 -13.13 -18.68
N GLN A 78 -8.74 -14.23 -18.06
CA GLN A 78 -9.82 -15.05 -18.62
C GLN A 78 -11.20 -14.40 -18.46
N LEU A 79 -11.33 -13.38 -17.59
CA LEU A 79 -12.57 -12.67 -17.37
C LEU A 79 -12.79 -11.60 -18.46
N VAL A 80 -13.65 -11.90 -19.41
CA VAL A 80 -14.08 -10.92 -20.44
C VAL A 80 -15.48 -10.44 -20.09
N HIS A 81 -15.60 -9.18 -19.65
CA HIS A 81 -16.85 -8.54 -19.26
C HIS A 81 -16.72 -7.01 -19.31
N ALA A 82 -17.76 -6.30 -19.76
CA ALA A 82 -17.75 -4.84 -19.87
C ALA A 82 -17.41 -4.14 -18.54
N GLY A 83 -17.90 -4.66 -17.41
CA GLY A 83 -17.66 -4.15 -16.06
C GLY A 83 -16.36 -4.67 -15.40
N ILE A 84 -15.44 -5.28 -16.13
CA ILE A 84 -14.14 -5.76 -15.61
C ILE A 84 -13.01 -5.12 -16.42
N VAL A 85 -11.99 -4.59 -15.75
CA VAL A 85 -10.78 -4.09 -16.40
C VAL A 85 -10.06 -5.23 -17.09
N GLN A 86 -9.94 -5.16 -18.41
CA GLN A 86 -9.36 -6.22 -19.21
C GLN A 86 -7.85 -6.25 -19.09
N ILE A 87 -7.27 -7.42 -18.80
CA ILE A 87 -5.83 -7.66 -18.89
C ILE A 87 -5.47 -8.02 -20.34
N PHE A 88 -4.45 -7.35 -20.90
CA PHE A 88 -3.98 -7.57 -22.26
C PHE A 88 -2.74 -8.44 -22.34
N GLU A 89 -1.81 -8.26 -21.38
CA GLU A 89 -0.52 -8.95 -21.39
C GLU A 89 0.02 -9.09 -19.96
N VAL A 90 0.70 -10.20 -19.71
CA VAL A 90 1.55 -10.42 -18.53
C VAL A 90 2.96 -10.67 -19.05
N GLY A 91 3.89 -9.79 -18.74
CA GLY A 91 5.20 -9.78 -19.37
C GLY A 91 6.37 -9.55 -18.41
N TYR A 92 7.56 -9.69 -18.99
CA TYR A 92 8.83 -9.34 -18.38
C TYR A 92 9.68 -8.65 -19.43
N ALA A 93 10.14 -7.45 -19.17
CA ALA A 93 11.02 -6.69 -20.05
C ALA A 93 11.94 -5.79 -19.21
N ASP A 94 13.16 -5.57 -19.68
CA ASP A 94 14.14 -4.65 -19.11
C ASP A 94 14.38 -4.84 -17.59
N GLY A 95 14.23 -6.07 -17.09
CA GLY A 95 14.39 -6.40 -15.67
C GLY A 95 13.11 -6.26 -14.83
N TRP A 96 11.95 -5.90 -15.43
CA TRP A 96 10.71 -5.64 -14.72
C TRP A 96 9.60 -6.63 -15.12
N HIS A 97 8.89 -7.16 -14.12
CA HIS A 97 7.64 -7.89 -14.32
C HIS A 97 6.49 -6.91 -14.38
N PHE A 98 5.62 -7.05 -15.37
CA PHE A 98 4.51 -6.13 -15.56
C PHE A 98 3.23 -6.84 -16.02
N ILE A 99 2.11 -6.16 -15.79
CA ILE A 99 0.79 -6.46 -16.35
C ILE A 99 0.35 -5.26 -17.17
N ALA A 100 0.06 -5.46 -18.45
CA ALA A 100 -0.60 -4.47 -19.29
C ALA A 100 -2.10 -4.70 -19.25
N GLN A 101 -2.86 -3.67 -18.89
CA GLN A 101 -4.30 -3.74 -18.74
C GLN A 101 -5.00 -2.53 -19.33
N GLU A 102 -6.31 -2.61 -19.44
CA GLU A 102 -7.17 -1.53 -19.91
C GLU A 102 -6.95 -0.27 -19.06
N TYR A 103 -6.72 0.85 -19.74
CA TYR A 103 -6.73 2.16 -19.09
C TYR A 103 -8.15 2.72 -19.09
N VAL A 104 -8.77 2.80 -17.92
CA VAL A 104 -10.08 3.42 -17.74
C VAL A 104 -9.89 4.92 -17.60
N GLN A 105 -10.37 5.68 -18.60
CA GLN A 105 -10.35 7.14 -18.56
C GLN A 105 -11.47 7.63 -17.64
N GLY A 106 -11.14 7.83 -16.35
CA GLY A 106 -12.13 8.19 -15.35
C GLY A 106 -11.52 8.48 -13.99
N LEU A 107 -12.35 8.32 -12.97
CA LEU A 107 -11.99 8.39 -11.56
C LEU A 107 -12.30 7.05 -10.91
N ASN A 108 -11.60 6.72 -9.82
CA ASN A 108 -12.09 5.66 -8.95
C ASN A 108 -13.17 6.20 -8.00
N LEU A 109 -13.91 5.27 -7.41
CA LEU A 109 -15.03 5.64 -6.54
C LEU A 109 -14.57 6.38 -5.28
N ALA A 110 -13.38 6.08 -4.74
CA ALA A 110 -12.82 6.82 -3.60
C ALA A 110 -12.53 8.28 -3.95
N GLU A 111 -11.93 8.54 -5.12
CA GLU A 111 -11.71 9.91 -5.62
C GLU A 111 -13.03 10.66 -5.81
N LEU A 112 -14.06 9.96 -6.25
CA LEU A 112 -15.37 10.52 -6.49
C LEU A 112 -16.06 10.92 -5.18
N ILE A 113 -16.12 10.02 -4.20
CA ILE A 113 -16.68 10.27 -2.86
C ILE A 113 -15.92 11.42 -2.18
N ALA A 114 -14.59 11.43 -2.22
CA ALA A 114 -13.77 12.46 -1.61
C ALA A 114 -14.02 13.86 -2.21
N ARG A 115 -14.35 13.96 -3.51
CA ARG A 115 -14.59 15.24 -4.18
C ARG A 115 -16.00 15.77 -4.01
N ARG A 116 -17.01 14.89 -3.98
CA ARG A 116 -18.42 15.26 -4.08
C ARG A 116 -19.28 14.82 -2.90
N GLY A 117 -18.71 14.03 -1.99
CA GLY A 117 -19.48 13.41 -0.93
C GLY A 117 -20.30 12.20 -1.42
N SER A 118 -21.33 11.88 -0.66
CA SER A 118 -22.23 10.75 -0.94
C SER A 118 -23.05 10.99 -2.22
N PRO A 119 -23.05 10.03 -3.15
CA PRO A 119 -23.91 10.08 -4.33
C PRO A 119 -25.41 10.01 -3.96
N ASP A 120 -26.28 10.37 -4.91
CA ASP A 120 -27.69 10.08 -4.79
C ASP A 120 -27.97 8.56 -4.80
N VAL A 121 -29.12 8.17 -4.25
CA VAL A 121 -29.46 6.75 -4.06
C VAL A 121 -29.57 5.98 -5.37
N ALA A 122 -30.16 6.61 -6.41
CA ALA A 122 -30.33 5.96 -7.71
C ALA A 122 -28.98 5.67 -8.36
N ARG A 123 -28.04 6.61 -8.23
CA ARG A 123 -26.66 6.44 -8.71
C ARG A 123 -25.93 5.33 -7.95
N VAL A 124 -26.03 5.29 -6.62
CA VAL A 124 -25.46 4.19 -5.82
C VAL A 124 -25.99 2.85 -6.30
N VAL A 125 -27.30 2.70 -6.48
CA VAL A 125 -27.91 1.45 -6.97
C VAL A 125 -27.40 1.08 -8.37
N ALA A 126 -27.26 2.06 -9.26
CA ALA A 126 -26.73 1.85 -10.60
C ALA A 126 -25.26 1.36 -10.59
N ILE A 127 -24.42 1.92 -9.73
CA ILE A 127 -23.03 1.50 -9.55
C ILE A 127 -22.98 0.07 -8.97
N VAL A 128 -23.68 -0.17 -7.87
CA VAL A 128 -23.68 -1.48 -7.18
C VAL A 128 -24.18 -2.58 -8.10
N ARG A 129 -25.20 -2.31 -8.93
CA ARG A 129 -25.72 -3.24 -9.93
C ARG A 129 -24.65 -3.63 -10.96
N GLN A 130 -23.87 -2.67 -11.46
CA GLN A 130 -22.79 -2.94 -12.42
C GLN A 130 -21.64 -3.74 -11.77
N VAL A 131 -21.26 -3.41 -10.53
CA VAL A 131 -20.25 -4.17 -9.77
C VAL A 131 -20.75 -5.59 -9.50
N ALA A 132 -22.00 -5.77 -9.05
CA ALA A 132 -22.59 -7.09 -8.83
C ALA A 132 -22.61 -7.95 -10.11
N ALA A 133 -22.84 -7.34 -11.29
CA ALA A 133 -22.75 -8.04 -12.57
C ALA A 133 -21.31 -8.51 -12.89
N ALA A 134 -20.30 -7.68 -12.60
CA ALA A 134 -18.90 -8.05 -12.74
C ALA A 134 -18.52 -9.20 -11.79
N LEU A 135 -18.94 -9.13 -10.51
CA LEU A 135 -18.72 -10.18 -9.51
C LEU A 135 -19.44 -11.48 -9.88
N ASN A 136 -20.65 -11.38 -10.47
CA ASN A 136 -21.34 -12.59 -10.97
C ASN A 136 -20.53 -13.27 -12.08
N LYS A 137 -19.98 -12.49 -13.01
CA LYS A 137 -19.12 -13.03 -14.07
C LYS A 137 -17.89 -13.74 -13.51
N ALA A 138 -17.24 -13.16 -12.50
CA ALA A 138 -16.09 -13.78 -11.83
C ALA A 138 -16.48 -15.08 -11.09
N ALA A 139 -17.60 -15.06 -10.36
CA ALA A 139 -18.11 -16.23 -9.63
C ALA A 139 -18.43 -17.42 -10.56
N GLU A 140 -18.94 -17.17 -11.78
CA GLU A 140 -19.17 -18.19 -12.80
C GLU A 140 -17.86 -18.90 -13.24
N HIS A 141 -16.71 -18.25 -13.04
CA HIS A 141 -15.38 -18.80 -13.33
C HIS A 141 -14.65 -19.29 -12.07
N GLY A 142 -15.33 -19.34 -10.91
CA GLY A 142 -14.74 -19.74 -9.64
C GLY A 142 -13.72 -18.72 -9.09
N ILE A 143 -13.76 -17.48 -9.57
CA ILE A 143 -12.84 -16.42 -9.14
C ILE A 143 -13.53 -15.53 -8.10
N VAL A 144 -12.87 -15.33 -6.96
CA VAL A 144 -13.24 -14.39 -5.90
C VAL A 144 -12.31 -13.20 -5.96
N HIS A 145 -12.85 -11.99 -5.91
CA HIS A 145 -12.07 -10.75 -6.05
C HIS A 145 -11.20 -10.48 -4.82
N ARG A 146 -11.77 -10.61 -3.61
CA ARG A 146 -11.11 -10.50 -2.29
C ARG A 146 -10.70 -9.09 -1.85
N ASP A 147 -10.77 -8.08 -2.70
CA ASP A 147 -10.37 -6.70 -2.41
C ASP A 147 -11.33 -5.70 -3.06
N ILE A 148 -12.64 -5.92 -2.90
CA ILE A 148 -13.65 -4.93 -3.34
C ILE A 148 -13.62 -3.75 -2.39
N LYS A 149 -13.32 -2.57 -2.95
CA LYS A 149 -13.25 -1.28 -2.25
C LYS A 149 -13.37 -0.13 -3.25
N PRO A 150 -13.64 1.09 -2.79
CA PRO A 150 -13.82 2.24 -3.68
C PRO A 150 -12.65 2.50 -4.63
N GLU A 151 -11.41 2.25 -4.22
CA GLU A 151 -10.21 2.46 -5.06
C GLU A 151 -10.16 1.52 -6.27
N ASN A 152 -10.76 0.32 -6.16
CA ASN A 152 -10.76 -0.70 -7.20
C ASN A 152 -12.01 -0.63 -8.11
N ILE A 153 -12.91 0.32 -7.88
CA ILE A 153 -14.10 0.56 -8.70
C ILE A 153 -13.89 1.83 -9.50
N MET A 154 -13.68 1.67 -10.82
CA MET A 154 -13.41 2.76 -11.75
C MET A 154 -14.71 3.22 -12.42
N LEU A 155 -14.91 4.53 -12.54
CA LEU A 155 -16.00 5.13 -13.28
C LEU A 155 -15.42 5.85 -14.49
N SER A 156 -15.86 5.44 -15.69
CA SER A 156 -15.50 6.10 -16.94
C SER A 156 -16.27 7.42 -17.13
N ALA A 157 -15.79 8.27 -18.04
CA ALA A 157 -16.50 9.48 -18.43
C ALA A 157 -17.91 9.22 -19.02
N SER A 158 -18.14 8.02 -19.58
CA SER A 158 -19.46 7.59 -20.07
C SER A 158 -20.40 7.09 -18.95
N GLY A 159 -19.93 7.04 -17.70
CA GLY A 159 -20.69 6.50 -16.56
C GLY A 159 -20.67 4.98 -16.44
N GLU A 160 -19.83 4.30 -17.23
CA GLU A 160 -19.60 2.87 -17.12
C GLU A 160 -18.74 2.56 -15.89
N VAL A 161 -19.11 1.51 -15.17
CA VAL A 161 -18.35 1.03 -14.00
C VAL A 161 -17.49 -0.15 -14.40
N LYS A 162 -16.22 -0.13 -14.01
CA LYS A 162 -15.28 -1.22 -14.22
C LYS A 162 -14.56 -1.57 -12.91
N VAL A 163 -14.57 -2.85 -12.57
CA VAL A 163 -13.85 -3.39 -11.41
C VAL A 163 -12.43 -3.75 -11.85
N ALA A 164 -11.45 -3.22 -11.13
CA ALA A 164 -10.02 -3.45 -11.35
C ALA A 164 -9.45 -4.44 -10.32
N ASP A 165 -8.28 -4.99 -10.60
CA ASP A 165 -7.45 -5.76 -9.67
C ASP A 165 -8.08 -7.06 -9.14
N PHE A 166 -8.77 -7.82 -10.01
CA PHE A 166 -9.27 -9.15 -9.67
C PHE A 166 -8.15 -10.11 -9.26
N GLY A 167 -8.33 -10.75 -8.11
CA GLY A 167 -7.51 -11.87 -7.63
C GLY A 167 -6.16 -11.49 -7.02
N LEU A 168 -5.63 -10.28 -7.24
CA LEU A 168 -4.30 -9.87 -6.77
C LEU A 168 -4.17 -9.77 -5.24
N ALA A 169 -5.28 -9.80 -4.51
CA ALA A 169 -5.30 -9.74 -3.04
C ALA A 169 -4.88 -11.05 -2.33
N ARG A 170 -4.78 -12.17 -3.03
CA ARG A 170 -4.27 -13.42 -2.45
C ARG A 170 -2.82 -13.28 -2.01
N LEU A 171 -2.05 -12.46 -2.73
CA LEU A 171 -0.66 -12.12 -2.41
C LEU A 171 -0.53 -11.49 -1.01
N TYR A 172 -1.49 -10.65 -0.61
CA TYR A 172 -1.48 -10.00 0.70
C TYR A 172 -1.79 -10.94 1.87
N ARG A 173 -2.53 -12.04 1.65
CA ARG A 173 -3.09 -12.84 2.75
C ARG A 173 -2.15 -13.90 3.30
N GLU A 174 -1.40 -14.57 2.47
CA GLU A 174 -0.40 -15.54 2.94
C GLU A 174 0.76 -14.81 3.64
N GLU A 175 1.01 -13.55 3.25
CA GLU A 175 1.90 -12.65 4.01
C GLU A 175 1.25 -12.16 5.29
N ALA A 176 -0.03 -11.78 5.27
CA ALA A 176 -0.70 -11.31 6.48
C ALA A 176 -0.76 -12.41 7.55
N GLN A 177 -0.88 -13.68 7.19
CA GLN A 177 -0.72 -14.79 8.13
C GLN A 177 0.72 -14.94 8.62
N ASN A 178 1.71 -14.59 7.78
CA ASN A 178 3.12 -14.51 8.18
C ASN A 178 3.48 -13.14 8.80
N LEU A 179 2.73 -12.08 8.49
CA LEU A 179 2.98 -10.67 8.83
C LEU A 179 2.16 -10.18 10.02
N THR A 180 1.06 -10.82 10.40
CA THR A 180 0.44 -10.66 11.73
C THR A 180 1.40 -11.13 12.82
N GLN A 181 2.37 -11.98 12.50
CA GLN A 181 3.52 -12.27 13.34
C GLN A 181 4.62 -11.20 13.27
N ALA A 182 4.60 -10.29 12.29
CA ALA A 182 5.71 -9.38 11.98
C ALA A 182 5.41 -7.89 12.23
N GLY A 183 4.21 -7.52 12.69
CA GLY A 183 3.89 -6.09 12.96
C GLY A 183 3.93 -5.18 11.74
N ILE A 184 3.96 -5.72 10.50
CA ILE A 184 3.95 -4.91 9.28
C ILE A 184 2.51 -4.49 9.01
N THR A 185 2.29 -3.21 8.85
CA THR A 185 1.02 -2.53 8.64
C THR A 185 0.32 -3.11 7.41
N MET A 186 -0.58 -4.06 7.63
CA MET A 186 -1.60 -4.41 6.67
C MET A 186 -2.44 -3.15 6.43
N GLY A 187 -2.71 -2.78 5.19
CA GLY A 187 -3.64 -1.70 4.89
C GLY A 187 -4.91 -1.87 5.75
N THR A 188 -5.47 -0.77 6.21
CA THR A 188 -6.60 -0.78 7.14
C THR A 188 -7.69 -1.72 6.61
N PRO A 189 -8.14 -2.72 7.38
CA PRO A 189 -9.07 -3.77 6.92
C PRO A 189 -10.51 -3.28 6.78
N LEU A 190 -10.70 -2.05 6.28
CA LEU A 190 -12.00 -1.34 6.24
C LEU A 190 -13.08 -2.09 5.44
N TYR A 191 -12.68 -2.92 4.48
CA TYR A 191 -13.61 -3.62 3.57
C TYR A 191 -13.54 -5.14 3.67
N MET A 192 -12.79 -5.68 4.64
CA MET A 192 -12.62 -7.12 4.81
C MET A 192 -13.89 -7.77 5.32
N SER A 193 -14.23 -8.92 4.75
CA SER A 193 -15.30 -9.75 5.30
C SER A 193 -14.88 -10.47 6.59
N PRO A 194 -15.81 -10.86 7.47
CA PRO A 194 -15.52 -11.62 8.69
C PRO A 194 -14.66 -12.86 8.43
N GLU A 195 -15.03 -13.66 7.44
CA GLU A 195 -14.27 -14.85 7.03
C GLU A 195 -12.89 -14.52 6.46
N GLN A 196 -12.71 -13.31 5.93
CA GLN A 196 -11.40 -12.81 5.58
C GLN A 196 -10.56 -12.54 6.81
N VAL A 197 -11.07 -11.86 7.79
CA VAL A 197 -10.37 -11.57 9.05
C VAL A 197 -9.98 -12.85 9.76
N GLU A 198 -10.85 -13.85 9.80
CA GLU A 198 -10.62 -15.14 10.44
C GLU A 198 -9.73 -16.10 9.63
N GLY A 199 -9.37 -15.78 8.40
CA GLY A 199 -8.59 -16.68 7.55
C GLY A 199 -9.35 -17.91 7.04
N ARG A 200 -10.69 -17.91 7.13
CA ARG A 200 -11.54 -19.01 6.62
C ARG A 200 -11.54 -19.07 5.08
N PRO A 201 -11.91 -20.22 4.49
CA PRO A 201 -12.11 -20.33 3.04
C PRO A 201 -13.08 -19.27 2.52
N LEU A 202 -12.76 -18.67 1.37
CA LEU A 202 -13.54 -17.59 0.76
C LEU A 202 -14.31 -18.08 -0.45
N ASP A 203 -15.52 -17.57 -0.59
CA ASP A 203 -16.31 -17.67 -1.81
C ASP A 203 -16.84 -16.28 -2.23
N SER A 204 -17.70 -16.23 -3.25
CA SER A 204 -18.27 -14.99 -3.79
C SER A 204 -19.09 -14.17 -2.79
N ARG A 205 -19.50 -14.76 -1.66
CA ARG A 205 -20.23 -14.07 -0.59
C ARG A 205 -19.32 -13.15 0.23
N SER A 206 -18.00 -13.40 0.20
CA SER A 206 -17.01 -12.46 0.76
C SER A 206 -16.98 -11.16 -0.04
N ASP A 207 -17.03 -11.24 -1.37
CA ASP A 207 -17.07 -10.04 -2.23
C ASP A 207 -18.41 -9.28 -2.07
N ILE A 208 -19.52 -10.01 -1.82
CA ILE A 208 -20.82 -9.39 -1.51
C ILE A 208 -20.73 -8.56 -0.22
N TYR A 209 -20.05 -9.07 0.82
CA TYR A 209 -19.85 -8.31 2.06
C TYR A 209 -19.03 -7.04 1.81
N SER A 210 -17.89 -7.16 1.13
CA SER A 210 -17.02 -6.02 0.80
C SER A 210 -17.73 -4.98 -0.07
N LEU A 211 -18.58 -5.42 -1.00
CA LEU A 211 -19.47 -4.53 -1.76
C LEU A 211 -20.53 -3.89 -0.86
N GLY A 212 -21.02 -4.60 0.14
CA GLY A 212 -21.94 -4.07 1.16
C GLY A 212 -21.28 -2.93 1.96
N VAL A 213 -20.03 -3.10 2.39
CA VAL A 213 -19.24 -2.04 3.06
C VAL A 213 -19.05 -0.83 2.16
N THR A 214 -18.66 -1.06 0.91
CA THR A 214 -18.51 0.00 -0.09
C THR A 214 -19.82 0.73 -0.37
N THR A 215 -20.94 0.01 -0.44
CA THR A 215 -22.28 0.59 -0.65
C THR A 215 -22.72 1.42 0.56
N TYR A 216 -22.46 0.91 1.76
CA TYR A 216 -22.73 1.66 2.99
C TYR A 216 -21.97 2.99 3.01
N GLU A 217 -20.66 2.96 2.68
CA GLU A 217 -19.84 4.17 2.61
C GLU A 217 -20.35 5.17 1.55
N MET A 218 -20.76 4.70 0.37
CA MET A 218 -21.38 5.57 -0.63
C MET A 218 -22.62 6.27 -0.12
N LEU A 219 -23.44 5.58 0.67
CA LEU A 219 -24.69 6.13 1.21
C LEU A 219 -24.46 7.00 2.46
N ALA A 220 -23.63 6.53 3.41
CA ALA A 220 -23.39 7.19 4.69
C ALA A 220 -22.30 8.28 4.61
N GLY A 221 -21.45 8.26 3.59
CA GLY A 221 -20.27 9.13 3.46
C GLY A 221 -19.03 8.60 4.18
N GLU A 222 -19.17 7.52 4.95
CA GLU A 222 -18.11 6.89 5.71
C GLU A 222 -18.34 5.37 5.86
N PRO A 223 -17.27 4.57 6.00
CA PRO A 223 -17.40 3.13 6.18
C PRO A 223 -18.07 2.78 7.50
N PRO A 224 -18.77 1.60 7.60
CA PRO A 224 -19.56 1.23 8.77
C PRO A 224 -18.73 0.96 10.03
N PHE A 225 -17.46 0.68 9.87
CA PHE A 225 -16.55 0.34 10.96
C PHE A 225 -15.27 1.15 10.85
N ARG A 226 -14.87 1.77 11.95
CA ARG A 226 -13.67 2.61 12.07
C ARG A 226 -12.97 2.34 13.38
N GLY A 227 -11.69 2.61 13.44
CA GLY A 227 -10.90 2.44 14.65
C GLY A 227 -9.50 2.98 14.48
N GLU A 228 -8.84 3.28 15.58
CA GLU A 228 -7.47 3.81 15.60
C GLU A 228 -6.43 2.77 15.12
N THR A 229 -6.77 1.50 15.16
CA THR A 229 -5.89 0.41 14.72
C THR A 229 -6.58 -0.52 13.73
N ALA A 230 -5.79 -1.14 12.85
CA ALA A 230 -6.29 -2.17 11.93
C ALA A 230 -6.98 -3.32 12.67
N LEU A 231 -6.47 -3.71 13.84
CA LEU A 231 -7.06 -4.75 14.67
C LEU A 231 -8.45 -4.32 15.21
N ALA A 232 -8.60 -3.08 15.67
CA ALA A 232 -9.88 -2.57 16.17
C ALA A 232 -10.95 -2.61 15.08
N VAL A 233 -10.61 -2.25 13.84
CA VAL A 233 -11.52 -2.34 12.69
C VAL A 233 -11.83 -3.80 12.36
N ALA A 234 -10.84 -4.68 12.34
CA ALA A 234 -11.04 -6.11 12.09
C ALA A 234 -11.99 -6.76 13.11
N VAL A 235 -11.83 -6.44 14.41
CA VAL A 235 -12.72 -6.93 15.47
C VAL A 235 -14.16 -6.45 15.27
N GLN A 236 -14.38 -5.21 14.80
CA GLN A 236 -15.73 -4.71 14.51
C GLN A 236 -16.35 -5.46 13.32
N HIS A 237 -15.58 -5.81 12.28
CA HIS A 237 -16.09 -6.67 11.21
C HIS A 237 -16.57 -8.03 11.71
N LEU A 238 -15.93 -8.57 12.75
CA LEU A 238 -16.35 -9.85 13.34
C LEU A 238 -17.60 -9.72 14.23
N ASN A 239 -17.63 -8.72 15.11
CA ASN A 239 -18.53 -8.72 16.26
C ASN A 239 -19.55 -7.58 16.31
N SER A 240 -19.28 -6.44 15.65
CA SER A 240 -20.15 -5.27 15.75
C SER A 240 -21.17 -5.22 14.61
N GLN A 241 -22.40 -4.81 14.91
CA GLN A 241 -23.37 -4.46 13.88
C GLN A 241 -23.10 -3.03 13.38
N PRO A 242 -23.25 -2.77 12.07
CA PRO A 242 -23.15 -1.41 11.56
C PRO A 242 -24.30 -0.56 12.10
N GLU A 243 -24.10 0.75 12.22
CA GLU A 243 -25.21 1.66 12.45
C GLU A 243 -26.22 1.53 11.30
N ARG A 244 -27.50 1.60 11.64
CA ARG A 244 -28.56 1.46 10.64
C ARG A 244 -28.56 2.66 9.71
N LEU A 245 -28.57 2.41 8.40
CA LEU A 245 -28.59 3.47 7.37
C LEU A 245 -29.79 4.40 7.53
N GLU A 246 -30.93 3.87 7.96
CA GLU A 246 -32.16 4.64 8.21
C GLU A 246 -31.99 5.72 9.28
N ASN A 247 -31.02 5.55 10.20
CA ASN A 247 -30.70 6.55 11.23
C ASN A 247 -29.78 7.66 10.69
N ILE A 248 -28.98 7.37 9.66
CA ILE A 248 -27.96 8.28 9.11
C ILE A 248 -28.54 9.07 7.93
N ARG A 249 -29.26 8.39 7.04
CA ARG A 249 -29.83 8.92 5.79
C ARG A 249 -31.30 8.54 5.66
N THR A 250 -32.19 9.41 6.13
CA THR A 250 -33.65 9.18 6.12
C THR A 250 -34.27 9.22 4.72
N ASP A 251 -33.53 9.71 3.73
CA ASP A 251 -33.92 9.74 2.31
C ASP A 251 -33.64 8.44 1.57
N VAL A 252 -32.89 7.49 2.17
CA VAL A 252 -32.63 6.18 1.57
C VAL A 252 -33.85 5.28 1.76
N PRO A 253 -34.47 4.77 0.67
CA PRO A 253 -35.62 3.90 0.77
C PRO A 253 -35.32 2.61 1.56
N GLU A 254 -36.27 2.17 2.38
CA GLU A 254 -36.15 0.98 3.23
C GLU A 254 -35.73 -0.29 2.47
N PRO A 255 -36.20 -0.57 1.23
CA PRO A 255 -35.71 -1.73 0.46
C PRO A 255 -34.20 -1.69 0.17
N ILE A 256 -33.62 -0.49 -0.05
CA ILE A 256 -32.17 -0.33 -0.27
C ILE A 256 -31.41 -0.56 1.04
N CYS A 257 -31.87 0.02 2.16
CA CYS A 257 -31.28 -0.22 3.47
C CYS A 257 -31.24 -1.71 3.81
N ARG A 258 -32.33 -2.45 3.56
CA ARG A 258 -32.43 -3.90 3.76
C ARG A 258 -31.44 -4.67 2.89
N ILE A 259 -31.26 -4.30 1.62
CA ILE A 259 -30.26 -4.92 0.74
C ILE A 259 -28.87 -4.78 1.36
N VAL A 260 -28.49 -3.55 1.76
CA VAL A 260 -27.16 -3.28 2.32
C VAL A 260 -26.96 -4.04 3.64
N HIS A 261 -27.95 -4.05 4.53
CA HIS A 261 -27.85 -4.79 5.80
C HIS A 261 -27.73 -6.30 5.57
N THR A 262 -28.43 -6.86 4.57
CA THR A 262 -28.29 -8.27 4.19
C THR A 262 -26.87 -8.56 3.65
N MET A 263 -26.29 -7.67 2.84
CA MET A 263 -24.92 -7.83 2.37
C MET A 263 -23.91 -7.80 3.52
N LEU A 264 -24.17 -7.02 4.58
CA LEU A 264 -23.32 -6.85 5.75
C LEU A 264 -23.54 -7.89 6.87
N ALA A 265 -24.39 -8.89 6.65
CA ALA A 265 -24.60 -9.97 7.60
C ALA A 265 -23.27 -10.68 7.93
N LYS A 266 -23.05 -11.01 9.22
CA LYS A 266 -21.77 -11.61 9.67
C LYS A 266 -21.62 -13.04 9.18
N ASP A 267 -22.68 -13.85 9.27
CA ASP A 267 -22.71 -15.19 8.70
C ASP A 267 -22.91 -15.11 7.17
N PRO A 268 -22.01 -15.68 6.37
CA PRO A 268 -22.19 -15.78 4.92
C PRO A 268 -23.51 -16.47 4.51
N ALA A 269 -24.10 -17.34 5.37
CA ALA A 269 -25.36 -18.01 5.08
C ALA A 269 -26.58 -17.06 5.14
N GLU A 270 -26.46 -15.95 5.88
CA GLU A 270 -27.50 -14.92 5.99
C GLU A 270 -27.44 -13.88 4.87
N ARG A 271 -26.36 -13.89 4.08
CA ARG A 271 -26.18 -13.02 2.91
C ARG A 271 -26.90 -13.59 1.69
N TYR A 272 -26.89 -12.83 0.60
CA TYR A 272 -27.25 -13.37 -0.71
C TYR A 272 -26.36 -14.56 -1.05
N ALA A 273 -26.94 -15.67 -1.49
CA ALA A 273 -26.20 -16.90 -1.78
C ALA A 273 -25.20 -16.76 -2.94
N SER A 274 -25.39 -15.75 -3.81
CA SER A 274 -24.50 -15.45 -4.92
C SER A 274 -24.67 -14.00 -5.40
N PRO A 275 -23.67 -13.43 -6.12
CA PRO A 275 -23.81 -12.13 -6.77
C PRO A 275 -24.98 -12.08 -7.77
N ARG A 276 -25.38 -13.22 -8.36
CA ARG A 276 -26.55 -13.33 -9.23
C ARG A 276 -27.85 -13.05 -8.47
N GLN A 277 -27.98 -13.59 -7.26
CA GLN A 277 -29.16 -13.33 -6.43
C GLN A 277 -29.22 -11.86 -6.00
N LEU A 278 -28.11 -11.28 -5.57
CA LEU A 278 -28.01 -9.86 -5.28
C LEU A 278 -28.40 -9.00 -6.49
N LEU A 279 -27.89 -9.32 -7.68
CA LEU A 279 -28.20 -8.61 -8.89
C LEU A 279 -29.69 -8.67 -9.24
N HIS A 280 -30.33 -9.80 -9.02
CA HIS A 280 -31.78 -9.97 -9.22
C HIS A 280 -32.57 -9.04 -8.27
N GLU A 281 -32.20 -9.01 -7.00
CA GLU A 281 -32.85 -8.16 -5.99
C GLU A 281 -32.65 -6.67 -6.28
N LEU A 282 -31.43 -6.26 -6.64
CA LEU A 282 -31.14 -4.88 -7.05
C LEU A 282 -31.97 -4.44 -8.26
N ARG A 283 -32.14 -5.33 -9.25
CA ARG A 283 -32.99 -5.03 -10.42
C ARG A 283 -34.45 -4.86 -10.05
N ARG A 284 -34.96 -5.75 -9.18
CA ARG A 284 -36.34 -5.68 -8.71
C ARG A 284 -36.62 -4.35 -8.00
N VAL A 285 -35.75 -3.98 -7.06
CA VAL A 285 -35.90 -2.74 -6.28
C VAL A 285 -35.66 -1.51 -7.16
N SER A 286 -34.76 -1.58 -8.14
CA SER A 286 -34.53 -0.47 -9.09
C SER A 286 -35.78 -0.17 -9.91
N ILE A 287 -36.48 -1.18 -10.42
CA ILE A 287 -37.73 -1.01 -11.16
C ILE A 287 -38.84 -0.47 -10.25
N GLU A 288 -38.92 -0.95 -9.01
CA GLU A 288 -39.94 -0.54 -8.05
C GLU A 288 -39.82 0.93 -7.60
N LEU A 289 -38.59 1.43 -7.46
CA LEU A 289 -38.34 2.75 -6.87
C LEU A 289 -38.02 3.85 -7.91
N PHE A 290 -37.53 3.47 -9.08
CA PHE A 290 -37.00 4.43 -10.07
C PHE A 290 -37.62 4.19 -11.47
N GLU A 291 -38.98 4.01 -11.52
CA GLU A 291 -39.72 3.74 -12.76
C GLU A 291 -39.60 4.82 -13.84
N ASP A 292 -39.23 6.05 -13.49
CA ASP A 292 -38.93 7.11 -14.45
C ASP A 292 -37.44 7.41 -14.49
N ASP A 293 -36.91 7.47 -15.70
CA ASP A 293 -35.51 7.62 -16.08
C ASP A 293 -34.76 8.68 -15.23
N PRO A 294 -33.68 8.34 -14.53
CA PRO A 294 -32.87 9.30 -13.76
C PRO A 294 -32.02 10.23 -14.64
N GLY A 295 -32.52 10.66 -15.82
CA GLY A 295 -31.75 11.30 -16.86
C GLY A 295 -31.11 12.65 -16.51
N GLU A 296 -31.78 13.51 -15.74
CA GLU A 296 -31.31 14.91 -15.57
C GLU A 296 -30.22 15.07 -14.48
N GLU A 297 -30.28 14.34 -13.38
CA GLU A 297 -29.18 14.36 -12.37
C GLU A 297 -27.94 13.57 -12.77
N GLN A 298 -28.07 12.62 -13.70
CA GLN A 298 -26.91 11.91 -14.28
C GLN A 298 -25.98 12.86 -15.06
N ASP A 299 -26.50 13.93 -15.62
CA ASP A 299 -25.74 14.83 -16.49
C ASP A 299 -24.75 15.70 -15.70
N ALA A 300 -25.07 16.17 -14.50
CA ALA A 300 -24.16 16.97 -13.67
C ALA A 300 -22.90 16.20 -13.25
N TRP A 301 -23.03 14.90 -12.99
CA TRP A 301 -21.88 14.04 -12.68
C TRP A 301 -21.10 13.65 -13.93
N LYS A 302 -21.79 13.43 -15.06
CA LYS A 302 -21.13 13.18 -16.34
C LYS A 302 -20.30 14.37 -16.77
N ASP A 303 -20.82 15.58 -16.68
CA ASP A 303 -20.11 16.80 -17.08
C ASP A 303 -18.83 17.01 -16.30
N ASP A 304 -18.82 16.72 -15.00
CA ASP A 304 -17.62 16.83 -14.17
C ASP A 304 -16.61 15.68 -14.42
N LEU A 305 -17.10 14.46 -14.62
CA LEU A 305 -16.27 13.35 -15.07
C LEU A 305 -15.63 13.67 -16.42
N VAL A 306 -16.43 14.15 -17.38
CA VAL A 306 -15.96 14.55 -18.71
C VAL A 306 -14.92 15.66 -18.59
N SER A 307 -15.20 16.74 -17.85
CA SER A 307 -14.26 17.86 -17.69
C SER A 307 -12.94 17.43 -17.03
N THR A 308 -13.00 16.57 -16.01
CA THR A 308 -11.81 16.02 -15.33
C THR A 308 -11.02 15.08 -16.25
N VAL A 309 -11.71 14.25 -17.00
CA VAL A 309 -11.09 13.32 -17.97
C VAL A 309 -10.45 14.10 -19.12
N GLU A 310 -11.11 15.12 -19.64
CA GLU A 310 -10.57 15.98 -20.70
C GLU A 310 -9.33 16.74 -20.25
N ALA A 311 -9.33 17.31 -19.04
CA ALA A 311 -8.17 17.96 -18.46
C ALA A 311 -6.98 16.97 -18.31
N ARG A 312 -7.23 15.77 -17.79
CA ARG A 312 -6.22 14.71 -17.69
C ARG A 312 -5.72 14.24 -19.07
N ARG A 313 -6.62 14.15 -20.07
CA ARG A 313 -6.29 13.77 -21.44
C ARG A 313 -5.42 14.82 -22.13
N LEU A 314 -5.75 16.10 -22.00
CA LEU A 314 -4.96 17.20 -22.54
C LEU A 314 -3.56 17.25 -21.94
N ALA A 315 -3.44 17.13 -20.60
CA ALA A 315 -2.15 17.07 -19.92
C ALA A 315 -1.31 15.86 -20.39
N THR A 316 -1.93 14.71 -20.58
CA THR A 316 -1.25 13.50 -21.08
C THR A 316 -0.82 13.65 -22.55
N GLN A 317 -1.65 14.26 -23.41
CA GLN A 317 -1.29 14.52 -24.80
C GLN A 317 -0.13 15.53 -24.90
N GLN A 318 -0.12 16.57 -24.09
CA GLN A 318 0.98 17.53 -24.02
C GLN A 318 2.28 16.85 -23.57
N LEU A 319 2.21 15.97 -22.56
CA LEU A 319 3.35 15.21 -22.09
C LEU A 319 3.88 14.25 -23.16
N ALA A 320 3.00 13.48 -23.82
CA ALA A 320 3.37 12.57 -24.90
C ALA A 320 3.95 13.32 -26.11
N ALA A 321 3.42 14.49 -26.45
CA ALA A 321 3.97 15.35 -27.50
C ALA A 321 5.36 15.86 -27.14
N ALA A 322 5.57 16.31 -25.89
CA ALA A 322 6.87 16.76 -25.39
C ALA A 322 7.90 15.61 -25.41
N MET A 323 7.50 14.39 -25.06
CA MET A 323 8.38 13.20 -25.11
C MET A 323 8.73 12.80 -26.54
N ARG A 324 7.80 12.90 -27.51
CA ARG A 324 8.07 12.64 -28.93
C ARG A 324 9.00 13.67 -29.56
N THR A 325 8.93 14.93 -29.13
CA THR A 325 9.84 16.00 -29.60
C THR A 325 11.21 15.88 -28.95
N ALA A 326 11.32 15.29 -27.78
CA ALA A 326 12.60 15.01 -27.11
C ALA A 326 13.37 13.82 -27.74
N SER A 327 12.72 12.94 -28.49
CA SER A 327 13.37 11.91 -29.31
C SER A 327 13.91 12.54 -30.60
N MET A 328 15.12 13.12 -30.50
CA MET A 328 15.80 13.88 -31.56
C MET A 328 16.21 13.02 -32.76
N PRO A 329 16.22 13.60 -33.98
CA PRO A 329 16.58 12.91 -35.21
C PRO A 329 18.08 12.55 -35.25
N ALA A 330 18.37 11.44 -35.89
CA ALA A 330 19.72 10.96 -36.15
C ALA A 330 20.60 12.03 -36.81
N VAL A 331 21.57 12.56 -36.07
CA VAL A 331 22.54 13.51 -36.58
C VAL A 331 23.40 12.86 -37.64
N ARG A 332 23.30 13.40 -38.85
CA ARG A 332 24.11 13.04 -40.02
C ARG A 332 25.59 13.27 -39.69
N ARG A 333 26.38 12.20 -39.62
CA ARG A 333 27.83 12.22 -39.44
C ARG A 333 28.53 12.94 -40.58
N ARG A 334 28.94 14.20 -40.37
CA ARG A 334 30.05 14.84 -41.08
C ARG A 334 30.67 15.88 -40.12
N GLY A 335 31.88 15.61 -39.66
CA GLY A 335 32.66 16.53 -38.82
C GLY A 335 33.00 16.05 -37.41
N ALA A 336 33.02 14.74 -37.15
CA ALA A 336 33.17 14.20 -35.80
C ALA A 336 34.52 14.50 -35.12
N ALA A 337 35.61 14.70 -35.87
CA ALA A 337 36.97 14.85 -35.30
C ALA A 337 37.18 16.25 -34.62
N GLN A 338 36.58 17.32 -35.14
CA GLN A 338 36.72 18.66 -34.58
C GLN A 338 35.85 18.88 -33.35
N TRP A 339 34.67 18.23 -33.28
CA TRP A 339 33.79 18.30 -32.14
C TRP A 339 34.26 17.44 -30.97
N VAL A 340 34.95 16.34 -31.22
CA VAL A 340 35.54 15.48 -30.15
C VAL A 340 36.69 16.24 -29.44
N ALA A 341 37.50 17.01 -30.13
CA ALA A 341 38.53 17.82 -29.50
C ALA A 341 37.95 18.99 -28.67
N ALA A 342 36.90 19.63 -29.17
CA ALA A 342 36.21 20.71 -28.46
C ALA A 342 35.46 20.20 -27.22
N THR A 343 34.80 19.01 -27.31
CA THR A 343 34.13 18.40 -26.18
C THR A 343 35.09 17.90 -25.11
N LEU A 344 36.26 17.38 -25.47
CA LEU A 344 37.31 17.00 -24.51
C LEU A 344 37.88 18.21 -23.77
N ALA A 345 38.10 19.31 -24.47
CA ALA A 345 38.56 20.58 -23.85
C ALA A 345 37.48 21.16 -22.91
N CYS A 346 36.20 21.17 -23.32
CA CYS A 346 35.09 21.59 -22.47
C CYS A 346 34.87 20.66 -21.27
N LEU A 347 35.08 19.35 -21.42
CA LEU A 347 34.99 18.37 -20.33
C LEU A 347 36.12 18.58 -19.30
N LEU A 348 37.35 18.87 -19.72
CA LEU A 348 38.45 19.16 -18.80
C LEU A 348 38.27 20.49 -18.06
N ILE A 349 37.78 21.53 -18.75
CA ILE A 349 37.47 22.84 -18.14
C ILE A 349 36.24 22.68 -17.23
N GLY A 350 35.21 21.94 -17.65
CA GLY A 350 34.02 21.65 -16.87
C GLY A 350 34.33 20.79 -15.64
N ALA A 351 35.21 19.80 -15.73
CA ALA A 351 35.65 18.98 -14.61
C ALA A 351 36.48 19.80 -13.59
N ALA A 352 37.36 20.70 -14.04
CA ALA A 352 38.09 21.58 -13.17
C ALA A 352 37.16 22.61 -12.49
N ALA A 353 36.21 23.21 -13.22
CA ALA A 353 35.21 24.10 -12.67
C ALA A 353 34.24 23.37 -11.72
N ALA A 354 33.80 22.16 -12.05
CA ALA A 354 32.97 21.33 -11.19
C ALA A 354 33.69 20.87 -9.92
N TRP A 355 35.03 20.68 -9.97
CA TRP A 355 35.83 20.36 -8.78
C TRP A 355 35.92 21.56 -7.82
N PHE A 356 36.05 22.79 -8.35
CA PHE A 356 36.14 24.01 -7.54
C PHE A 356 34.77 24.59 -7.13
N LEU A 357 33.72 24.31 -7.91
CA LEU A 357 32.34 24.79 -7.69
C LEU A 357 31.39 23.67 -7.22
N ARG A 358 31.90 22.59 -6.63
CA ARG A 358 31.02 21.55 -6.09
C ARG A 358 29.95 22.15 -5.18
N PRO A 359 28.71 22.38 -5.62
CA PRO A 359 27.63 22.57 -4.67
C PRO A 359 27.50 21.28 -3.87
N LYS A 360 27.46 21.41 -2.55
CA LYS A 360 27.02 20.26 -1.72
C LYS A 360 25.72 19.75 -2.32
N PRO A 361 25.54 18.43 -2.48
CA PRO A 361 24.33 17.88 -3.10
C PRO A 361 23.11 18.34 -2.29
N LEU A 362 22.29 19.20 -2.88
CA LEU A 362 21.06 19.76 -2.29
C LEU A 362 20.04 18.67 -1.90
N LEU A 363 20.17 17.46 -2.43
CA LEU A 363 19.24 16.35 -2.18
C LEU A 363 19.56 15.50 -0.93
N VAL A 364 20.77 15.60 -0.36
CA VAL A 364 21.12 14.87 0.88
C VAL A 364 20.78 15.68 2.13
N ALA A 365 20.71 17.01 2.04
CA ALA A 365 20.45 17.87 3.20
C ALA A 365 18.97 18.01 3.59
N VAL A 366 18.03 17.66 2.70
CA VAL A 366 16.58 17.85 2.97
C VAL A 366 15.97 16.68 3.75
N ALA A 367 16.58 15.49 3.72
CA ALA A 367 16.04 14.30 4.41
C ALA A 367 16.36 14.26 5.92
N GLU A 368 17.33 15.06 6.39
CA GLU A 368 17.80 15.03 7.78
C GLU A 368 17.40 16.26 8.62
N ASP A 369 16.85 17.29 8.00
CA ASP A 369 16.54 18.55 8.70
C ASP A 369 15.18 18.46 9.42
N PRO A 370 15.18 18.43 10.76
CA PRO A 370 13.94 18.40 11.55
C PRO A 370 13.08 19.65 11.37
N THR A 371 13.64 20.76 10.88
CA THR A 371 12.90 22.00 10.59
C THR A 371 12.05 21.92 9.33
N ALA A 372 12.28 20.93 8.46
CA ALA A 372 11.43 20.65 7.30
C ALA A 372 10.05 20.11 7.68
N VAL A 373 9.87 19.68 8.94
CA VAL A 373 8.62 19.14 9.48
C VAL A 373 7.86 20.24 10.23
N ALA A 374 6.57 20.39 9.95
CA ALA A 374 5.76 21.41 10.60
C ALA A 374 5.65 21.15 12.12
N ARG A 375 5.88 22.20 12.92
CA ARG A 375 5.70 22.13 14.37
C ARG A 375 4.21 21.95 14.72
N GLN A 376 3.91 20.97 15.57
CA GLN A 376 2.58 20.74 16.11
C GLN A 376 2.37 21.50 17.44
N SER A 377 1.13 21.48 17.95
CA SER A 377 0.76 22.23 19.17
C SER A 377 1.36 21.65 20.44
N THR A 378 1.48 20.34 20.52
CA THR A 378 2.03 19.62 21.69
C THR A 378 3.08 18.59 21.29
N ALA A 379 3.86 18.13 22.27
CA ALA A 379 4.84 17.05 22.05
C ALA A 379 4.15 15.74 21.65
N ALA A 380 2.95 15.49 22.17
CA ALA A 380 2.14 14.32 21.81
C ALA A 380 1.69 14.37 20.33
N ASP A 381 1.19 15.53 19.89
CA ASP A 381 0.79 15.73 18.49
C ASP A 381 2.00 15.64 17.55
N GLN A 382 3.18 16.13 17.99
CA GLN A 382 4.41 16.04 17.21
C GLN A 382 4.89 14.59 17.09
N GLU A 383 4.79 13.78 18.15
CA GLU A 383 5.09 12.34 18.10
C GLU A 383 4.13 11.61 17.18
N LEU A 384 2.81 11.89 17.30
CA LEU A 384 1.80 11.32 16.41
C LEU A 384 2.08 11.68 14.95
N TYR A 385 2.42 12.94 14.68
CA TYR A 385 2.77 13.40 13.34
C TYR A 385 4.04 12.74 12.82
N ALA A 386 5.07 12.58 13.68
CA ALA A 386 6.29 11.85 13.36
C ALA A 386 6.01 10.36 13.04
N THR A 387 5.10 9.73 13.79
CA THR A 387 4.63 8.36 13.54
C THR A 387 3.94 8.23 12.17
N LEU A 388 3.10 9.19 11.80
CA LEU A 388 2.42 9.21 10.50
C LEU A 388 3.37 9.44 9.34
N LEU A 389 4.34 10.35 9.49
CA LEU A 389 5.37 10.60 8.47
C LEU A 389 6.34 9.44 8.36
N ASN A 390 6.62 8.76 9.47
CA ASN A 390 7.56 7.66 9.61
C ASN A 390 8.88 7.89 8.85
N SER A 391 9.45 9.06 9.06
CA SER A 391 10.67 9.57 8.41
C SER A 391 11.67 10.06 9.44
N GLU A 392 12.96 10.09 9.07
CA GLU A 392 14.04 10.56 9.95
C GLU A 392 13.79 11.99 10.44
N ALA A 393 13.44 12.90 9.53
CA ALA A 393 13.09 14.28 9.87
C ALA A 393 11.86 14.35 10.80
N GLY A 394 10.85 13.49 10.56
CA GLY A 394 9.67 13.37 11.42
C GLY A 394 10.05 13.03 12.86
N TRP A 395 10.79 11.97 13.07
CA TRP A 395 11.20 11.54 14.41
C TRP A 395 12.15 12.54 15.11
N LYS A 396 13.12 13.11 14.38
CA LYS A 396 14.03 14.13 14.92
C LYS A 396 13.30 15.42 15.30
N SER A 397 12.19 15.75 14.65
CA SER A 397 11.42 16.98 14.92
C SER A 397 10.82 17.01 16.33
N VAL A 398 10.52 15.85 16.94
CA VAL A 398 10.02 15.78 18.32
C VAL A 398 11.05 16.32 19.31
N GLY A 399 12.29 15.84 19.22
CA GLY A 399 13.39 16.34 20.06
C GLY A 399 13.80 17.78 19.75
N TYR A 400 13.64 18.19 18.49
CA TYR A 400 13.96 19.57 18.08
C TYR A 400 12.96 20.60 18.62
N TYR A 401 11.65 20.32 18.51
CA TYR A 401 10.60 21.27 18.92
C TYR A 401 10.21 21.17 20.39
N PHE A 402 10.43 20.02 21.04
CA PHE A 402 10.00 19.72 22.40
C PHE A 402 11.10 19.00 23.22
N PRO A 403 12.33 19.58 23.29
CA PRO A 403 13.46 18.91 23.95
C PRO A 403 13.26 18.66 25.45
N GLU A 404 12.38 19.44 26.10
CA GLU A 404 12.03 19.29 27.53
C GLU A 404 11.07 18.12 27.79
N SER A 405 10.38 17.63 26.77
CA SER A 405 9.37 16.57 26.88
C SER A 405 10.01 15.19 26.83
N ARG A 406 10.76 14.83 27.87
CA ARG A 406 11.62 13.61 27.93
C ARG A 406 10.92 12.35 27.46
N LEU A 407 9.66 12.11 27.85
CA LEU A 407 8.88 10.94 27.47
C LEU A 407 8.71 10.83 25.94
N TYR A 408 8.29 11.92 25.29
CA TYR A 408 8.04 11.94 23.85
C TYR A 408 9.33 11.90 23.04
N VAL A 409 10.40 12.53 23.55
CA VAL A 409 11.73 12.42 22.93
C VAL A 409 12.25 10.98 22.99
N GLN A 410 12.08 10.29 24.11
CA GLN A 410 12.46 8.87 24.22
C GLN A 410 11.67 7.98 23.26
N ARG A 411 10.36 8.19 23.13
CA ARG A 411 9.52 7.45 22.19
C ARG A 411 9.90 7.76 20.73
N ALA A 412 10.20 9.01 20.42
CA ALA A 412 10.68 9.40 19.10
C ALA A 412 12.03 8.74 18.76
N ASN A 413 12.96 8.68 19.72
CA ASN A 413 14.24 7.98 19.52
C ASN A 413 14.04 6.46 19.36
N GLN A 414 13.07 5.85 20.05
CA GLN A 414 12.69 4.45 19.81
C GLN A 414 12.17 4.25 18.38
N GLY A 415 11.26 5.11 17.91
CA GLY A 415 10.76 5.09 16.54
C GLY A 415 11.87 5.29 15.50
N LEU A 416 12.81 6.20 15.77
CA LEU A 416 13.97 6.45 14.92
C LEU A 416 14.92 5.23 14.84
N ALA A 417 15.18 4.58 15.96
CA ALA A 417 15.99 3.36 16.00
C ALA A 417 15.37 2.22 15.18
N LEU A 418 14.05 2.06 15.28
CA LEU A 418 13.31 1.07 14.50
C LEU A 418 13.26 1.42 13.01
N LEU A 419 13.17 2.71 12.67
CA LEU A 419 13.29 3.19 11.30
C LEU A 419 14.65 2.80 10.70
N TYR A 420 15.76 3.12 11.37
CA TYR A 420 17.09 2.76 10.92
C TYR A 420 17.30 1.24 10.81
N LEU A 421 16.75 0.47 11.76
CA LEU A 421 16.80 -0.99 11.71
C LEU A 421 16.05 -1.55 10.50
N ARG A 422 14.90 -0.98 10.17
CA ARG A 422 14.10 -1.34 8.99
C ARG A 422 14.83 -1.00 7.69
N ASP A 423 15.51 0.15 7.66
CA ASP A 423 16.21 0.65 6.49
C ASP A 423 17.64 0.04 6.37
N TYR A 424 17.95 -0.96 7.21
CA TYR A 424 19.24 -1.66 7.27
C TYR A 424 20.44 -0.77 7.62
N ASP A 425 20.20 0.44 8.16
CA ASP A 425 21.26 1.31 8.70
C ASP A 425 21.62 0.89 10.12
N TYR A 426 22.31 -0.23 10.18
CA TYR A 426 22.69 -0.85 11.45
C TYR A 426 23.62 0.02 12.30
N GLN A 427 24.41 0.90 11.66
CA GLN A 427 25.32 1.78 12.39
C GLN A 427 24.54 2.82 13.19
N ARG A 428 23.66 3.59 12.57
CA ARG A 428 22.83 4.59 13.24
C ARG A 428 21.83 3.96 14.21
N ALA A 429 21.26 2.81 13.89
CA ALA A 429 20.42 2.07 14.81
C ALA A 429 21.18 1.66 16.07
N MET A 430 22.42 1.16 15.93
CA MET A 430 23.26 0.73 17.05
C MET A 430 23.64 1.89 17.97
N GLU A 431 23.89 3.09 17.44
CA GLU A 431 24.16 4.28 18.25
C GLU A 431 23.01 4.55 19.22
N ILE A 432 21.77 4.56 18.75
CA ILE A 432 20.61 4.79 19.59
C ILE A 432 20.37 3.60 20.56
N PHE A 433 20.53 2.36 20.12
CA PHE A 433 20.42 1.21 21.01
C PHE A 433 21.48 1.19 22.11
N ASN A 434 22.69 1.70 21.85
CA ASN A 434 23.73 1.86 22.86
C ASN A 434 23.33 2.89 23.92
N GLU A 435 22.73 4.01 23.54
CA GLU A 435 22.22 5.01 24.48
C GLU A 435 21.14 4.39 25.39
N PHE A 436 20.16 3.67 24.81
CA PHE A 436 19.11 3.01 25.59
C PHE A 436 19.67 1.89 26.50
N ALA A 437 20.62 1.10 26.04
CA ALA A 437 21.23 0.05 26.83
C ALA A 437 22.05 0.56 28.04
N ALA A 438 22.49 1.82 28.00
CA ALA A 438 23.23 2.47 29.08
C ALA A 438 22.33 3.04 30.18
N TYR A 439 21.00 3.02 30.05
CA TYR A 439 20.07 3.44 31.11
C TYR A 439 20.22 2.57 32.36
N ASN A 440 19.93 3.17 33.50
CA ASN A 440 20.07 2.51 34.81
C ASN A 440 18.90 1.53 35.09
N ASP A 441 19.01 0.81 36.20
CA ASP A 441 18.01 -0.19 36.62
C ASP A 441 16.64 0.42 37.01
N ALA A 442 16.53 1.73 37.18
CA ALA A 442 15.23 2.40 37.38
C ALA A 442 14.44 2.54 36.09
N GLU A 443 15.09 2.50 34.94
CA GLU A 443 14.48 2.63 33.59
C GLU A 443 14.60 1.30 32.82
N VAL A 444 14.19 0.21 33.47
CA VAL A 444 14.33 -1.18 32.96
C VAL A 444 13.74 -1.37 31.55
N GLU A 445 12.63 -0.72 31.22
CA GLU A 445 11.95 -0.87 29.92
C GLU A 445 12.80 -0.28 28.78
N LEU A 446 13.38 0.90 29.00
CA LEU A 446 14.25 1.56 28.02
C LEU A 446 15.55 0.78 27.82
N ARG A 447 16.15 0.32 28.93
CA ARG A 447 17.35 -0.54 28.88
C ARG A 447 17.07 -1.85 28.16
N ALA A 448 15.92 -2.48 28.42
CA ALA A 448 15.50 -3.71 27.75
C ALA A 448 15.36 -3.49 26.24
N PHE A 449 14.77 -2.37 25.81
CA PHE A 449 14.68 -1.98 24.42
C PHE A 449 16.07 -1.87 23.76
N GLY A 450 17.02 -1.19 24.41
CA GLY A 450 18.38 -1.04 23.91
C GLY A 450 19.13 -2.38 23.77
N LEU A 451 19.08 -3.23 24.80
CA LEU A 451 19.72 -4.56 24.75
C LEU A 451 19.12 -5.47 23.69
N ALA A 452 17.79 -5.42 23.51
CA ALA A 452 17.10 -6.18 22.47
C ALA A 452 17.50 -5.70 21.07
N GLY A 453 17.56 -4.37 20.86
CA GLY A 453 17.99 -3.78 19.60
C GLY A 453 19.44 -4.14 19.24
N GLN A 454 20.37 -4.06 20.21
CA GLN A 454 21.74 -4.52 20.03
C GLN A 454 21.79 -5.99 19.60
N ALA A 455 21.04 -6.86 20.27
CA ALA A 455 21.00 -8.29 19.94
C ALA A 455 20.47 -8.52 18.51
N VAL A 456 19.41 -7.84 18.12
CA VAL A 456 18.82 -7.94 16.78
C VAL A 456 19.82 -7.51 15.71
N VAL A 457 20.49 -6.36 15.88
CA VAL A 457 21.52 -5.89 14.94
C VAL A 457 22.67 -6.88 14.83
N MET A 458 23.21 -7.33 15.94
CA MET A 458 24.34 -8.28 15.96
C MET A 458 23.99 -9.60 15.26
N ILE A 459 22.81 -10.16 15.54
CA ILE A 459 22.35 -11.41 14.90
C ILE A 459 22.14 -11.18 13.39
N ARG A 460 21.63 -10.04 12.97
CA ARG A 460 21.48 -9.71 11.54
C ARG A 460 22.80 -9.54 10.80
N GLN A 461 23.86 -9.18 11.54
CA GLN A 461 25.22 -9.09 11.03
C GLN A 461 26.03 -10.39 11.20
N ASP A 462 25.36 -11.51 11.49
CA ASP A 462 25.94 -12.84 11.72
C ASP A 462 26.90 -12.92 12.94
N GLN A 463 26.84 -11.94 13.87
CA GLN A 463 27.58 -11.90 15.13
C GLN A 463 26.78 -12.64 16.22
N PHE A 464 26.66 -13.97 16.07
CA PHE A 464 25.74 -14.77 16.87
C PHE A 464 26.14 -14.87 18.36
N GLU A 465 27.44 -14.90 18.67
CA GLU A 465 27.92 -14.99 20.06
C GLU A 465 27.64 -13.70 20.82
N GLU A 466 27.92 -12.55 20.22
CA GLU A 466 27.63 -11.25 20.81
C GLU A 466 26.12 -11.02 20.96
N GLY A 467 25.33 -11.36 19.96
CA GLY A 467 23.88 -11.31 20.03
C GLY A 467 23.30 -12.20 21.14
N ALA A 468 23.84 -13.42 21.28
CA ALA A 468 23.46 -14.34 22.35
C ALA A 468 23.83 -13.80 23.75
N SER A 469 24.96 -13.13 23.87
CA SER A 469 25.39 -12.45 25.11
C SER A 469 24.41 -11.34 25.51
N LYS A 470 23.98 -10.51 24.54
CA LYS A 470 22.99 -9.44 24.79
C LYS A 470 21.62 -9.99 25.20
N LEU A 471 21.15 -11.04 24.56
CA LEU A 471 19.92 -11.72 24.97
C LEU A 471 20.00 -12.36 26.33
N THR A 472 21.18 -12.83 26.76
CA THR A 472 21.41 -13.34 28.10
C THR A 472 21.36 -12.21 29.14
N GLN A 473 21.93 -11.04 28.84
CA GLN A 473 21.85 -9.85 29.68
C GLN A 473 20.40 -9.32 29.79
N LEU A 474 19.64 -9.42 28.72
CA LEU A 474 18.24 -9.01 28.68
C LEU A 474 17.29 -9.96 29.43
N TRP A 475 17.68 -11.23 29.62
CA TRP A 475 16.81 -12.28 30.14
C TRP A 475 16.07 -11.93 31.45
N PRO A 476 16.68 -11.28 32.45
CA PRO A 476 15.99 -10.90 33.67
C PRO A 476 14.85 -9.88 33.45
N ALA A 477 14.98 -9.06 32.43
CA ALA A 477 14.02 -7.98 32.07
C ALA A 477 13.12 -8.33 30.89
N ARG A 478 13.09 -9.58 30.41
CA ARG A 478 12.37 -10.02 29.22
C ARG A 478 10.89 -9.64 29.21
N ASP A 479 10.22 -9.68 30.37
CA ASP A 479 8.80 -9.38 30.52
C ASP A 479 8.50 -7.88 30.37
N LYS A 480 9.52 -7.02 30.48
CA LYS A 480 9.46 -5.57 30.28
C LYS A 480 9.67 -5.13 28.84
N LEU A 481 10.01 -6.06 27.96
CA LEU A 481 10.20 -5.77 26.56
C LEU A 481 8.86 -5.42 25.90
N ASN A 482 8.81 -4.30 25.16
CA ASN A 482 7.60 -3.89 24.43
C ASN A 482 7.24 -4.90 23.32
N GLY A 483 5.99 -4.86 22.86
CA GLY A 483 5.46 -5.82 21.89
C GLY A 483 6.23 -5.87 20.59
N GLU A 484 6.64 -4.70 20.10
CA GLU A 484 7.34 -4.56 18.81
C GLU A 484 8.73 -5.21 18.86
N MET A 485 9.49 -4.96 19.92
CA MET A 485 10.80 -5.59 20.08
C MET A 485 10.71 -7.09 20.37
N ARG A 486 9.67 -7.58 21.06
CA ARG A 486 9.42 -9.02 21.21
C ARG A 486 9.27 -9.70 19.87
N VAL A 487 8.49 -9.09 18.98
CA VAL A 487 8.28 -9.59 17.61
C VAL A 487 9.60 -9.59 16.84
N LEU A 488 10.35 -8.49 16.86
CA LEU A 488 11.64 -8.39 16.17
C LEU A 488 12.66 -9.43 16.64
N VAL A 489 12.80 -9.62 17.96
CA VAL A 489 13.66 -10.68 18.52
C VAL A 489 13.18 -12.06 18.06
N GLY A 490 11.88 -12.31 18.08
CA GLY A 490 11.30 -13.57 17.62
C GLY A 490 11.59 -13.86 16.15
N LEU A 491 11.41 -12.86 15.29
CA LEU A 491 11.67 -12.97 13.85
C LEU A 491 13.13 -13.30 13.55
N VAL A 492 14.05 -12.52 14.13
CA VAL A 492 15.48 -12.73 13.92
C VAL A 492 15.91 -14.11 14.41
N LEU A 493 15.39 -14.58 15.56
CA LEU A 493 15.68 -15.92 16.06
C LEU A 493 15.05 -17.05 15.23
N ALA A 494 14.00 -16.77 14.45
CA ALA A 494 13.36 -17.73 13.55
C ALA A 494 14.09 -17.90 12.21
N GLU A 495 15.03 -17.02 11.86
CA GLU A 495 15.80 -17.10 10.62
C GLU A 495 16.61 -18.41 10.57
N ARG A 496 16.62 -19.09 9.39
CA ARG A 496 17.29 -20.41 9.21
C ARG A 496 18.79 -20.38 9.49
N ARG A 497 19.44 -19.23 9.31
CA ARG A 497 20.88 -19.02 9.54
C ARG A 497 21.26 -18.94 11.02
N VAL A 498 20.29 -18.71 11.92
CA VAL A 498 20.57 -18.56 13.35
C VAL A 498 20.75 -19.92 14.00
N PRO A 499 21.92 -20.20 14.66
CA PRO A 499 22.22 -21.49 15.25
C PRO A 499 21.15 -21.95 16.25
N GLY A 500 20.67 -23.19 16.08
CA GLY A 500 19.63 -23.77 16.94
C GLY A 500 20.14 -24.31 18.27
N ASP A 501 21.43 -24.57 18.38
CA ASP A 501 22.12 -25.17 19.54
C ASP A 501 22.55 -24.14 20.59
N VAL A 502 22.59 -22.85 20.24
CA VAL A 502 22.92 -21.78 21.20
C VAL A 502 21.86 -21.71 22.30
N ARG A 503 22.27 -21.93 23.56
CA ARG A 503 21.38 -22.05 24.73
C ARG A 503 20.44 -20.87 24.91
N SER A 504 20.94 -19.63 24.79
CA SER A 504 20.15 -18.41 24.97
C SER A 504 19.10 -18.28 23.86
N PHE A 505 19.43 -18.59 22.59
CA PHE A 505 18.47 -18.55 21.48
C PHE A 505 17.35 -19.56 21.67
N ARG A 506 17.66 -20.78 22.10
CA ARG A 506 16.65 -21.80 22.41
C ARG A 506 15.73 -21.36 23.55
N GLN A 507 16.27 -20.81 24.61
CA GLN A 507 15.53 -20.30 25.76
C GLN A 507 14.60 -19.16 25.38
N TRP A 508 15.05 -18.22 24.54
CA TRP A 508 14.23 -17.12 24.01
C TRP A 508 13.13 -17.62 23.10
N ARG A 509 13.40 -18.54 22.17
CA ARG A 509 12.38 -19.14 21.31
C ARG A 509 11.28 -19.86 22.09
N GLU A 510 11.64 -20.54 23.16
CA GLU A 510 10.68 -21.24 24.03
C GLU A 510 9.82 -20.24 24.82
N TRP A 511 10.45 -19.21 25.39
CA TRP A 511 9.73 -18.17 26.12
C TRP A 511 8.78 -17.39 25.18
N LEU A 512 9.21 -16.96 24.02
CA LEU A 512 8.39 -16.21 23.05
C LEU A 512 7.16 -16.99 22.58
N ARG A 513 7.21 -18.32 22.52
CA ARG A 513 6.05 -19.16 22.20
C ARG A 513 4.98 -19.17 23.30
N ASN A 514 5.38 -19.00 24.55
CA ASN A 514 4.53 -19.15 25.73
C ASN A 514 4.32 -17.82 26.48
N ALA A 515 4.92 -16.73 26.01
CA ALA A 515 4.85 -15.44 26.69
C ALA A 515 3.42 -14.88 26.67
N PRO A 516 2.95 -14.30 27.78
CA PRO A 516 1.68 -13.56 27.78
C PRO A 516 1.75 -12.38 26.82
N PRO A 517 0.59 -11.87 26.35
CA PRO A 517 0.58 -10.66 25.52
C PRO A 517 1.35 -9.53 26.21
N PRO A 518 2.03 -8.65 25.45
CA PRO A 518 2.75 -7.53 26.04
C PRO A 518 1.78 -6.65 26.85
N PRO A 519 2.26 -6.01 27.94
CA PRO A 519 1.44 -5.08 28.69
C PRO A 519 0.95 -3.97 27.77
N VAL A 520 -0.35 -3.69 27.79
CA VAL A 520 -0.95 -2.55 27.10
C VAL A 520 -0.33 -1.30 27.72
N ALA A 521 0.15 -0.38 26.89
CA ALA A 521 0.65 0.90 27.40
C ALA A 521 -0.44 1.56 28.25
N PRO A 522 -0.11 2.16 29.41
CA PRO A 522 -1.11 2.82 30.21
C PRO A 522 -1.77 3.93 29.38
N GLU A 523 -3.09 3.93 29.38
CA GLU A 523 -3.88 5.02 28.81
C GLU A 523 -3.42 6.32 29.47
N VAL A 524 -2.93 7.25 28.68
CA VAL A 524 -2.59 8.59 29.14
C VAL A 524 -3.91 9.31 29.30
N GLY A 525 -4.37 9.45 30.59
CA GLY A 525 -5.53 10.23 30.97
C GLY A 525 -5.32 11.73 30.71
#